data_bd3145058c09aa333733135a77de5389
#
_entry.id   bd3145058c09aa333733135a77de5389
#
_cell.length_a   1.000
_cell.length_b   1.000
_cell.length_c   1.000
_cell.angle_alpha   90.00
_cell.angle_beta   90.00
_cell.angle_gamma   90.00
#
_symmetry.space_group_name_H-M   'P 1'
#
loop_
_entity.id
_entity.type
_entity.pdbx_description
1 polymer ?
#
loop_
_entity_poly.entity_id
_entity_poly.type
_entity_poly.pdbx_seq_one_letter_code
_entity_poly.pdbx_strand_id
1 'polypeptide(L)'
;SRKLTAFLLAILMLPLSSMNVIADEGDPDLSINEITFSDDAPTGGDTITITAEVANDGGASGLVSVTTNVSFYWDNNFIGKDSITIPGSNTADAEIDWRAVGGTHTIKVIVDEEEQIRESDEDNNEEEEDINVAYPPILLLDDDNSDNNGGYRTDTASYYMNSLDNMSTSIGYDVIVVDTGQDAPDFETLSEYSLIIWACGEDYQSGDTDITFTDTDKENVADFLEGGGSLWAIGQDILYDFNTGDGDRTAGSFEYDYLGVAYVDHDRTTPAVLQGVNDDPISNGIEYDADALSSDFADDINPRSGFEKVFSSGAPDDYNISSIRTEDEFKLFFMTVDFSSITSSDDRDELMELAVEYLIEQLENDVSLSRFNTPKEGETVEPDTEQIVNVTVRNRGTEDQNSVQVSLEIRCLNNTYRHTDSTTISLDAGEGAFVEFEWDIPDDEDYEYEIKVEAEITNDEKNDNNEKQIAVNT
;
A
#
# COMPACT_ATOMS: atom_id res chain seq x y z
N SER A 1 -44.13 -63.63 15.98
CA SER A 1 -44.15 -62.18 16.23
C SER A 1 -43.35 -61.86 17.47
N ARG A 2 -42.11 -61.38 17.35
CA ARG A 2 -41.32 -60.93 18.49
C ARG A 2 -41.29 -59.39 18.46
N LYS A 3 -41.82 -58.81 19.53
CA LYS A 3 -41.75 -57.38 19.84
C LYS A 3 -40.35 -57.06 20.36
N LEU A 4 -39.62 -56.19 19.65
CA LEU A 4 -38.37 -55.65 20.11
C LEU A 4 -38.69 -54.37 20.88
N THR A 5 -38.37 -54.37 22.17
CA THR A 5 -38.54 -53.20 23.05
C THR A 5 -37.26 -52.38 22.98
N ALA A 6 -37.33 -51.17 22.43
CA ALA A 6 -36.21 -50.24 22.43
C ALA A 6 -36.12 -49.57 23.82
N PHE A 7 -34.96 -49.74 24.46
CA PHE A 7 -34.61 -49.03 25.69
C PHE A 7 -34.04 -47.68 25.32
N LEU A 8 -34.77 -46.61 25.61
CA LEU A 8 -34.33 -45.22 25.46
C LEU A 8 -33.47 -44.88 26.68
N LEU A 9 -32.14 -44.78 26.49
CA LEU A 9 -31.21 -44.28 27.50
C LEU A 9 -31.26 -42.76 27.48
N ALA A 10 -32.00 -42.14 28.36
CA ALA A 10 -31.97 -40.71 28.59
C ALA A 10 -30.68 -40.36 29.34
N ILE A 11 -29.70 -39.81 28.61
CA ILE A 11 -28.54 -39.17 29.22
C ILE A 11 -29.02 -37.83 29.78
N LEU A 12 -29.12 -37.76 31.10
CA LEU A 12 -29.36 -36.55 31.85
C LEU A 12 -28.11 -35.66 31.73
N MET A 13 -28.10 -34.72 30.78
CA MET A 13 -27.13 -33.63 30.80
C MET A 13 -27.46 -32.72 31.97
N LEU A 14 -26.74 -32.88 33.05
CA LEU A 14 -26.67 -31.86 34.09
C LEU A 14 -25.97 -30.64 33.45
N PRO A 15 -26.51 -29.42 33.60
CA PRO A 15 -25.74 -28.24 33.24
C PRO A 15 -24.48 -28.25 34.11
N LEU A 16 -23.29 -28.22 33.49
CA LEU A 16 -22.11 -27.74 34.18
C LEU A 16 -22.46 -26.31 34.59
N SER A 17 -22.85 -26.12 35.83
CA SER A 17 -22.77 -24.82 36.45
C SER A 17 -21.30 -24.42 36.39
N SER A 18 -21.00 -23.35 35.69
CA SER A 18 -19.77 -22.62 35.88
C SER A 18 -19.61 -22.44 37.39
N MET A 19 -18.71 -23.16 38.00
CA MET A 19 -18.22 -22.79 39.32
C MET A 19 -17.55 -21.43 39.11
N ASN A 20 -18.22 -20.37 39.52
CA ASN A 20 -17.51 -19.12 39.81
C ASN A 20 -16.56 -19.48 40.96
N VAL A 21 -15.33 -19.78 40.61
CA VAL A 21 -14.22 -19.84 41.54
C VAL A 21 -13.96 -18.39 41.91
N ILE A 22 -14.35 -17.99 43.12
CA ILE A 22 -14.05 -16.65 43.63
C ILE A 22 -12.53 -16.56 43.70
N ALA A 23 -11.94 -15.56 43.05
CA ALA A 23 -10.52 -15.24 43.19
C ALA A 23 -10.17 -15.03 44.66
N ASP A 24 -9.01 -15.52 45.09
CA ASP A 24 -8.52 -15.35 46.47
C ASP A 24 -7.64 -14.10 46.49
N GLU A 25 -7.66 -13.31 47.56
CA GLU A 25 -6.76 -12.15 47.77
C GLU A 25 -5.25 -12.53 47.72
N GLY A 26 -4.93 -13.81 47.50
CA GLY A 26 -3.56 -14.32 47.35
C GLY A 26 -3.16 -14.74 45.95
N ASP A 27 -4.07 -14.70 44.98
CA ASP A 27 -3.77 -14.99 43.58
C ASP A 27 -2.94 -13.86 42.94
N PRO A 28 -2.14 -14.12 41.89
CA PRO A 28 -1.49 -13.09 41.08
C PRO A 28 -2.49 -12.06 40.53
N ASP A 29 -2.00 -10.91 40.13
CA ASP A 29 -2.76 -9.85 39.46
C ASP A 29 -1.83 -9.21 38.45
N LEU A 30 -1.94 -9.66 37.18
CA LEU A 30 -1.08 -9.24 36.10
C LEU A 30 -1.72 -8.05 35.40
N SER A 31 -0.95 -7.01 35.15
CA SER A 31 -1.40 -5.83 34.46
C SER A 31 -0.28 -5.26 33.59
N ILE A 32 -0.65 -4.46 32.62
CA ILE A 32 0.32 -3.73 31.79
C ILE A 32 0.33 -2.29 32.28
N ASN A 33 1.53 -1.82 32.72
CA ASN A 33 1.69 -0.49 33.25
C ASN A 33 1.95 0.57 32.15
N GLU A 34 2.73 0.20 31.14
CA GLU A 34 3.19 1.12 30.10
C GLU A 34 3.63 0.35 28.87
N ILE A 35 3.34 0.90 27.69
CA ILE A 35 3.89 0.47 26.40
C ILE A 35 4.83 1.58 25.94
N THR A 36 6.05 1.24 25.53
CA THR A 36 7.05 2.19 25.03
C THR A 36 7.70 1.67 23.77
N PHE A 37 8.23 2.58 22.96
CA PHE A 37 8.88 2.30 21.69
C PHE A 37 10.35 2.68 21.74
N SER A 38 11.21 1.93 21.05
CA SER A 38 12.64 2.28 20.94
C SER A 38 12.86 3.53 20.09
N ASP A 39 11.88 3.90 19.25
CA ASP A 39 11.78 5.13 18.50
C ASP A 39 10.31 5.60 18.52
N ASP A 40 10.07 6.84 18.92
CA ASP A 40 8.73 7.43 19.03
C ASP A 40 8.24 8.09 17.72
N ALA A 41 9.10 8.18 16.71
CA ALA A 41 8.79 8.78 15.41
C ALA A 41 9.47 8.01 14.25
N PRO A 42 9.19 6.69 14.13
CA PRO A 42 9.82 5.86 13.12
C PRO A 42 9.28 6.18 11.72
N THR A 43 10.05 5.76 10.72
CA THR A 43 9.58 5.71 9.34
C THR A 43 9.20 4.27 8.97
N GLY A 44 8.22 4.09 8.11
CA GLY A 44 7.84 2.78 7.60
C GLY A 44 9.04 2.03 7.03
N GLY A 45 9.09 0.73 7.33
CA GLY A 45 10.23 -0.11 7.06
C GLY A 45 11.27 -0.19 8.20
N ASP A 46 11.27 0.76 9.14
CA ASP A 46 12.14 0.68 10.31
C ASP A 46 11.74 -0.51 11.20
N THR A 47 12.73 -1.17 11.77
CA THR A 47 12.49 -2.16 12.83
C THR A 47 12.64 -1.50 14.17
N ILE A 48 11.55 -1.38 14.92
CA ILE A 48 11.52 -0.83 16.27
C ILE A 48 11.19 -1.92 17.29
N THR A 49 11.71 -1.77 18.50
CA THR A 49 11.35 -2.66 19.61
C THR A 49 10.19 -2.04 20.39
N ILE A 50 9.11 -2.80 20.54
CA ILE A 50 7.97 -2.48 21.42
C ILE A 50 8.25 -3.13 22.75
N THR A 51 8.22 -2.35 23.85
CA THR A 51 8.43 -2.83 25.21
C THR A 51 7.18 -2.59 26.03
N ALA A 52 6.67 -3.64 26.70
CA ALA A 52 5.58 -3.56 27.65
C ALA A 52 6.08 -3.86 29.06
N GLU A 53 5.93 -2.90 30.01
CA GLU A 53 6.18 -3.15 31.40
C GLU A 53 4.98 -3.87 32.02
N VAL A 54 5.16 -5.14 32.38
CA VAL A 54 4.13 -5.99 32.99
C VAL A 54 4.34 -6.08 34.49
N ALA A 55 3.30 -5.74 35.26
CA ALA A 55 3.28 -5.83 36.71
C ALA A 55 2.63 -7.12 37.20
N ASN A 56 2.97 -7.53 38.41
CA ASN A 56 2.26 -8.54 39.17
C ASN A 56 1.94 -7.97 40.58
N ASP A 57 0.79 -7.32 40.70
CA ASP A 57 0.38 -6.61 41.92
C ASP A 57 -0.43 -7.51 42.89
N GLY A 58 -0.67 -8.78 42.53
CA GLY A 58 -1.49 -9.69 43.29
C GLY A 58 -0.82 -10.23 44.57
N GLY A 59 -1.67 -10.38 45.53
CA GLY A 59 -1.47 -11.24 46.71
C GLY A 59 -0.73 -10.65 47.92
N ALA A 60 -1.37 -10.74 49.08
CA ALA A 60 -0.78 -10.42 50.36
C ALA A 60 0.44 -11.31 50.74
N SER A 61 0.78 -12.29 49.93
CA SER A 61 1.95 -13.15 50.07
C SER A 61 3.11 -12.83 49.15
N GLY A 62 3.02 -11.82 48.31
CA GLY A 62 4.09 -11.09 47.57
C GLY A 62 5.32 -11.87 47.06
N LEU A 63 5.23 -13.19 46.93
CA LEU A 63 6.42 -14.03 46.71
C LEU A 63 6.30 -15.01 45.54
N VAL A 64 5.17 -15.02 44.82
CA VAL A 64 4.98 -15.96 43.70
C VAL A 64 5.39 -15.28 42.40
N SER A 65 6.50 -15.72 41.82
CA SER A 65 6.86 -15.37 40.47
C SER A 65 5.94 -16.13 39.48
N VAL A 66 5.48 -15.44 38.48
CA VAL A 66 4.63 -15.99 37.43
C VAL A 66 5.41 -15.99 36.12
N THR A 67 5.30 -17.08 35.35
CA THR A 67 5.83 -17.11 33.97
C THR A 67 4.65 -17.24 33.02
N THR A 68 4.54 -16.29 32.11
CA THR A 68 3.45 -16.24 31.12
C THR A 68 3.94 -15.68 29.80
N ASN A 69 3.06 -15.71 28.78
CA ASN A 69 3.27 -15.08 27.50
C ASN A 69 2.60 -13.72 27.47
N VAL A 70 3.26 -12.78 26.82
CA VAL A 70 2.73 -11.46 26.46
C VAL A 70 2.57 -11.43 24.95
N SER A 71 1.35 -11.20 24.48
CA SER A 71 1.01 -11.13 23.05
C SER A 71 1.00 -9.68 22.59
N PHE A 72 1.54 -9.40 21.41
CA PHE A 72 1.61 -8.09 20.79
C PHE A 72 0.86 -8.06 19.48
N TYR A 73 0.12 -7.00 19.25
CA TYR A 73 -0.68 -6.76 18.03
C TYR A 73 -0.50 -5.32 17.55
N TRP A 74 -0.63 -5.09 16.25
CA TRP A 74 -0.81 -3.78 15.64
C TRP A 74 -2.10 -3.79 14.81
N ASP A 75 -3.01 -2.87 15.02
CA ASP A 75 -4.34 -2.80 14.37
C ASP A 75 -5.07 -4.15 14.32
N ASN A 76 -4.97 -4.93 15.42
CA ASN A 76 -5.43 -6.30 15.57
C ASN A 76 -4.67 -7.37 14.76
N ASN A 77 -3.60 -7.02 14.05
CA ASN A 77 -2.71 -7.99 13.41
C ASN A 77 -1.68 -8.50 14.42
N PHE A 78 -1.52 -9.81 14.51
CA PHE A 78 -0.60 -10.43 15.46
C PHE A 78 0.85 -10.21 15.04
N ILE A 79 1.67 -9.57 15.92
CA ILE A 79 3.11 -9.42 15.73
C ILE A 79 3.86 -10.65 16.25
N GLY A 80 3.58 -11.02 17.50
CA GLY A 80 4.30 -12.13 18.14
C GLY A 80 4.03 -12.22 19.63
N LYS A 81 4.76 -13.10 20.32
CA LYS A 81 4.69 -13.31 21.76
C LYS A 81 6.08 -13.30 22.37
N ASP A 82 6.22 -12.69 23.55
CA ASP A 82 7.39 -12.85 24.42
C ASP A 82 7.01 -13.60 25.69
N SER A 83 7.89 -14.47 26.17
CA SER A 83 7.66 -15.28 27.39
C SER A 83 8.50 -14.77 28.53
N ILE A 84 7.88 -14.11 29.50
CA ILE A 84 8.55 -13.46 30.60
C ILE A 84 8.27 -14.11 31.95
N THR A 85 9.12 -13.84 32.93
CA THR A 85 8.89 -14.23 34.32
C THR A 85 8.80 -12.97 35.18
N ILE A 86 7.62 -12.74 35.76
CA ILE A 86 7.33 -11.56 36.58
C ILE A 86 7.40 -11.96 38.02
N PRO A 87 8.34 -11.36 38.81
CA PRO A 87 8.42 -11.62 40.25
C PRO A 87 7.18 -11.07 40.99
N GLY A 88 6.72 -11.72 42.03
CA GLY A 88 5.61 -11.22 42.83
C GLY A 88 5.87 -9.83 43.39
N SER A 89 4.89 -8.93 43.32
CA SER A 89 4.93 -7.52 43.71
C SER A 89 6.07 -6.75 43.02
N ASN A 90 6.28 -7.03 41.73
CA ASN A 90 7.33 -6.40 40.93
C ASN A 90 6.90 -6.38 39.44
N THR A 91 7.72 -5.78 38.60
CA THR A 91 7.56 -5.69 37.16
C THR A 91 8.59 -6.51 36.41
N ALA A 92 8.29 -6.80 35.14
CA ALA A 92 9.21 -7.33 34.14
C ALA A 92 8.81 -6.81 32.76
N ASP A 93 9.81 -6.60 31.92
CA ASP A 93 9.61 -6.12 30.55
C ASP A 93 9.41 -7.31 29.61
N ALA A 94 8.42 -7.19 28.73
CA ALA A 94 8.23 -8.01 27.55
C ALA A 94 8.61 -7.19 26.31
N GLU A 95 9.33 -7.79 25.36
CA GLU A 95 9.86 -7.08 24.22
C GLU A 95 9.56 -7.84 22.92
N ILE A 96 9.25 -7.09 21.85
CA ILE A 96 9.09 -7.64 20.50
C ILE A 96 9.62 -6.63 19.47
N ASP A 97 10.28 -7.14 18.44
CA ASP A 97 10.63 -6.32 17.29
C ASP A 97 9.46 -6.29 16.32
N TRP A 98 9.11 -5.09 15.85
CA TRP A 98 8.09 -4.84 14.85
C TRP A 98 8.71 -4.04 13.71
N ARG A 99 8.46 -4.49 12.46
CA ARG A 99 8.74 -3.70 11.28
C ARG A 99 7.57 -2.74 11.08
N ALA A 100 7.81 -1.47 11.33
CA ALA A 100 6.80 -0.43 11.26
C ALA A 100 6.30 -0.24 9.83
N VAL A 101 5.01 0.07 9.68
CA VAL A 101 4.35 0.44 8.43
C VAL A 101 3.88 1.89 8.56
N GLY A 102 3.94 2.69 7.48
CA GLY A 102 3.52 4.09 7.51
C GLY A 102 2.05 4.24 7.90
N GLY A 103 1.75 5.24 8.73
CA GLY A 103 0.41 5.54 9.23
C GLY A 103 0.33 5.68 10.74
N THR A 104 -0.89 5.90 11.23
CA THR A 104 -1.18 5.87 12.67
C THR A 104 -1.71 4.51 13.06
N HIS A 105 -1.03 3.84 13.96
CA HIS A 105 -1.36 2.48 14.36
C HIS A 105 -1.61 2.39 15.85
N THR A 106 -2.52 1.51 16.25
CA THR A 106 -2.78 1.15 17.65
C THR A 106 -2.02 -0.13 17.99
N ILE A 107 -1.04 -0.04 18.88
CA ILE A 107 -0.34 -1.19 19.43
C ILE A 107 -1.11 -1.69 20.64
N LYS A 108 -1.51 -2.95 20.60
CA LYS A 108 -2.24 -3.61 21.65
C LYS A 108 -1.38 -4.74 22.25
N VAL A 109 -1.31 -4.76 23.56
CA VAL A 109 -0.56 -5.78 24.31
C VAL A 109 -1.49 -6.50 25.27
N ILE A 110 -1.39 -7.83 25.34
CA ILE A 110 -2.20 -8.68 26.22
C ILE A 110 -1.27 -9.63 27.00
N VAL A 111 -1.30 -9.56 28.30
CA VAL A 111 -0.64 -10.54 29.17
C VAL A 111 -1.59 -11.70 29.50
N ASP A 112 -1.09 -12.93 29.49
CA ASP A 112 -1.85 -14.17 29.77
C ASP A 112 -3.15 -14.33 28.95
N GLU A 113 -3.15 -13.94 27.66
CA GLU A 113 -4.27 -13.99 26.74
C GLU A 113 -5.04 -15.33 26.73
N GLU A 114 -4.38 -16.43 27.09
CA GLU A 114 -4.95 -17.79 27.13
C GLU A 114 -5.57 -18.14 28.51
N GLU A 115 -5.62 -17.20 29.46
CA GLU A 115 -6.14 -17.34 30.82
C GLU A 115 -5.58 -18.60 31.54
N GLN A 116 -4.28 -18.85 31.40
CA GLN A 116 -3.62 -20.02 32.01
C GLN A 116 -3.28 -19.78 33.48
N ILE A 117 -3.15 -18.53 33.87
CA ILE A 117 -2.90 -18.09 35.24
C ILE A 117 -4.21 -17.57 35.79
N ARG A 118 -4.61 -18.09 36.91
CA ARG A 118 -5.77 -17.56 37.61
C ARG A 118 -5.37 -16.34 38.40
N GLU A 119 -6.04 -15.23 38.18
CA GLU A 119 -5.72 -13.93 38.74
C GLU A 119 -6.79 -13.37 39.66
N SER A 120 -6.44 -12.38 40.45
CA SER A 120 -7.41 -11.70 41.34
C SER A 120 -8.26 -10.69 40.56
N ASP A 121 -7.73 -10.12 39.46
CA ASP A 121 -8.42 -9.31 38.47
C ASP A 121 -8.01 -9.78 37.09
N GLU A 122 -8.93 -10.11 36.21
CA GLU A 122 -8.72 -10.57 34.83
C GLU A 122 -9.10 -9.46 33.82
N ASP A 123 -9.54 -8.29 34.30
CA ASP A 123 -10.04 -7.22 33.45
C ASP A 123 -8.96 -6.14 33.15
N ASN A 124 -7.72 -6.30 33.64
CA ASN A 124 -6.61 -5.35 33.52
C ASN A 124 -5.40 -5.87 32.72
N ASN A 125 -5.58 -6.99 32.02
CA ASN A 125 -4.52 -7.71 31.28
C ASN A 125 -4.20 -7.12 29.92
N GLU A 126 -4.89 -6.08 29.49
CA GLU A 126 -4.78 -5.49 28.15
C GLU A 126 -4.53 -3.98 28.26
N GLU A 127 -3.65 -3.46 27.39
CA GLU A 127 -3.37 -2.04 27.24
C GLU A 127 -3.13 -1.73 25.76
N GLU A 128 -3.46 -0.49 25.36
CA GLU A 128 -3.30 0.00 24.00
C GLU A 128 -2.53 1.35 24.01
N GLU A 129 -1.64 1.54 23.02
CA GLU A 129 -0.90 2.79 22.81
C GLU A 129 -0.81 3.09 21.31
N ASP A 130 -1.06 4.35 20.94
CA ASP A 130 -0.99 4.77 19.54
C ASP A 130 0.43 5.21 19.18
N ILE A 131 0.88 4.84 17.97
CA ILE A 131 2.15 5.28 17.39
C ILE A 131 1.89 5.86 16.00
N ASN A 132 2.57 6.98 15.68
CA ASN A 132 2.54 7.56 14.34
C ASN A 132 3.85 7.26 13.62
N VAL A 133 3.75 6.58 12.48
CA VAL A 133 4.87 6.15 11.64
C VAL A 133 4.86 6.98 10.37
N ALA A 134 5.97 7.66 10.05
CA ALA A 134 6.09 8.38 8.79
C ALA A 134 6.09 7.41 7.60
N TYR A 135 5.47 7.82 6.47
CA TYR A 135 5.49 7.01 5.25
C TYR A 135 6.87 7.08 4.57
N PRO A 136 7.45 5.95 4.13
CA PRO A 136 8.65 5.95 3.31
C PRO A 136 8.30 6.30 1.85
N PRO A 137 9.30 6.62 1.00
CA PRO A 137 9.01 6.98 -0.39
C PRO A 137 8.52 5.82 -1.26
N ILE A 138 8.78 4.55 -0.88
CA ILE A 138 8.45 3.37 -1.67
C ILE A 138 7.42 2.49 -0.97
N LEU A 139 6.40 2.07 -1.71
CA LEU A 139 5.51 0.97 -1.34
C LEU A 139 5.76 -0.22 -2.27
N LEU A 140 6.11 -1.37 -1.68
CA LEU A 140 6.07 -2.66 -2.36
C LEU A 140 4.70 -3.31 -2.10
N LEU A 141 3.89 -3.43 -3.15
CA LEU A 141 2.66 -4.22 -3.11
C LEU A 141 3.00 -5.64 -3.55
N ASP A 142 2.86 -6.57 -2.63
CA ASP A 142 3.02 -8.00 -2.84
C ASP A 142 1.67 -8.60 -3.23
N ASP A 143 1.45 -8.75 -4.53
CA ASP A 143 0.22 -9.24 -5.14
C ASP A 143 0.47 -10.52 -5.95
N ASP A 144 1.42 -11.34 -5.50
CA ASP A 144 1.81 -12.59 -6.17
C ASP A 144 0.95 -13.80 -5.77
N ASN A 145 0.01 -13.61 -4.86
CA ASN A 145 -0.94 -14.61 -4.36
C ASN A 145 -0.31 -15.90 -3.82
N SER A 146 0.95 -15.86 -3.41
CA SER A 146 1.70 -17.03 -2.91
C SER A 146 1.11 -17.57 -1.60
N ASP A 147 0.58 -16.71 -0.74
CA ASP A 147 0.11 -17.05 0.60
C ASP A 147 -1.19 -17.86 0.61
N ASN A 148 -2.07 -17.66 -0.36
CA ASN A 148 -3.43 -18.22 -0.38
C ASN A 148 -3.59 -19.51 -1.18
N ASN A 149 -2.60 -19.94 -1.97
CA ASN A 149 -2.75 -21.01 -2.95
C ASN A 149 -2.13 -22.36 -2.56
N GLY A 150 -1.91 -22.58 -1.25
CA GLY A 150 -1.44 -23.89 -0.74
C GLY A 150 -0.03 -24.29 -1.18
N GLY A 151 0.82 -23.31 -1.52
CA GLY A 151 2.23 -23.53 -1.86
C GLY A 151 2.46 -23.92 -3.33
N TYR A 152 1.57 -23.56 -4.22
CA TYR A 152 1.75 -23.79 -5.67
C TYR A 152 2.45 -22.62 -6.38
N ARG A 153 2.57 -21.46 -5.74
CA ARG A 153 3.23 -20.26 -6.28
C ARG A 153 4.46 -19.91 -5.45
N THR A 154 5.40 -19.24 -6.09
CA THR A 154 6.63 -18.79 -5.44
C THR A 154 6.37 -17.44 -4.83
N ASP A 155 6.64 -17.27 -3.54
CA ASP A 155 6.72 -15.97 -2.89
C ASP A 155 7.85 -15.16 -3.53
N THR A 156 7.49 -14.14 -4.30
CA THR A 156 8.43 -13.30 -5.05
C THR A 156 8.81 -12.02 -4.31
N ALA A 157 8.04 -11.59 -3.33
CA ALA A 157 8.30 -10.37 -2.55
C ALA A 157 9.70 -10.32 -1.95
N SER A 158 10.20 -11.48 -1.49
CA SER A 158 11.55 -11.60 -0.91
C SER A 158 12.68 -11.21 -1.87
N TYR A 159 12.49 -11.35 -3.19
CA TYR A 159 13.49 -10.90 -4.18
C TYR A 159 13.54 -9.40 -4.28
N TYR A 160 12.39 -8.73 -4.27
CA TYR A 160 12.30 -7.26 -4.28
C TYR A 160 12.86 -6.67 -3.00
N MET A 161 12.46 -7.20 -1.84
CA MET A 161 12.96 -6.74 -0.52
C MET A 161 14.48 -6.85 -0.43
N ASN A 162 15.06 -8.00 -0.85
CA ASN A 162 16.51 -8.18 -0.84
C ASN A 162 17.22 -7.14 -1.72
N SER A 163 16.69 -6.85 -2.91
CA SER A 163 17.31 -5.87 -3.81
C SER A 163 17.12 -4.44 -3.32
N LEU A 164 15.98 -4.09 -2.70
CA LEU A 164 15.78 -2.80 -2.03
C LEU A 164 16.75 -2.62 -0.85
N ASP A 165 16.95 -3.66 -0.03
CA ASP A 165 17.89 -3.64 1.09
C ASP A 165 19.36 -3.52 0.65
N ASN A 166 19.70 -3.98 -0.58
CA ASN A 166 21.04 -3.93 -1.15
C ASN A 166 21.34 -2.65 -1.94
N MET A 167 20.38 -1.75 -2.12
CA MET A 167 20.60 -0.50 -2.84
C MET A 167 21.76 0.31 -2.26
N SER A 168 22.54 0.94 -3.13
CA SER A 168 23.70 1.78 -2.73
C SER A 168 23.27 3.00 -1.90
N THR A 169 22.09 3.52 -2.18
CA THR A 169 21.40 4.56 -1.40
C THR A 169 20.30 3.89 -0.59
N SER A 170 20.39 3.96 0.74
CA SER A 170 19.34 3.43 1.62
C SER A 170 18.07 4.27 1.45
N ILE A 171 17.04 3.68 0.87
CA ILE A 171 15.71 4.27 0.71
C ILE A 171 14.74 3.40 1.50
N GLY A 172 13.95 4.01 2.40
CA GLY A 172 12.92 3.31 3.16
C GLY A 172 11.80 2.79 2.23
N TYR A 173 11.20 1.66 2.60
CA TYR A 173 10.06 1.10 1.89
C TYR A 173 9.13 0.35 2.83
N ASP A 174 7.83 0.42 2.55
CA ASP A 174 6.81 -0.43 3.16
C ASP A 174 6.50 -1.64 2.29
N VAL A 175 5.96 -2.69 2.91
CA VAL A 175 5.43 -3.86 2.22
C VAL A 175 4.00 -4.10 2.65
N ILE A 176 3.08 -4.15 1.69
CA ILE A 176 1.69 -4.53 1.92
C ILE A 176 1.38 -5.74 1.03
N VAL A 177 0.86 -6.80 1.67
CA VAL A 177 0.39 -8.00 0.96
C VAL A 177 -1.06 -7.78 0.56
N VAL A 178 -1.36 -8.01 -0.72
CA VAL A 178 -2.72 -7.95 -1.27
C VAL A 178 -3.28 -9.37 -1.32
N ASP A 179 -4.34 -9.64 -0.55
CA ASP A 179 -5.00 -10.96 -0.57
C ASP A 179 -5.71 -11.19 -1.91
N THR A 180 -5.68 -12.41 -2.42
CA THR A 180 -6.32 -12.80 -3.69
C THR A 180 -7.75 -12.25 -3.83
N GLY A 181 -7.97 -11.45 -4.86
CA GLY A 181 -9.27 -10.87 -5.21
C GLY A 181 -9.76 -9.82 -4.23
N GLN A 182 -8.87 -9.27 -3.42
CA GLN A 182 -9.12 -8.07 -2.64
C GLN A 182 -8.53 -6.87 -3.39
N ASP A 183 -9.10 -5.69 -3.13
CA ASP A 183 -8.52 -4.44 -3.60
C ASP A 183 -7.21 -4.16 -2.86
N ALA A 184 -6.24 -3.59 -3.56
CA ALA A 184 -5.07 -2.97 -2.95
C ALA A 184 -5.49 -1.75 -2.09
N PRO A 185 -4.56 -1.13 -1.34
CA PRO A 185 -4.87 0.08 -0.59
C PRO A 185 -5.54 1.16 -1.44
N ASP A 186 -6.40 1.94 -0.82
CA ASP A 186 -7.08 3.02 -1.49
C ASP A 186 -6.13 4.15 -1.93
N PHE A 187 -6.65 5.07 -2.75
CA PHE A 187 -5.86 6.20 -3.23
C PHE A 187 -5.25 7.02 -2.11
N GLU A 188 -5.94 7.22 -0.98
CA GLU A 188 -5.40 7.99 0.15
C GLU A 188 -4.10 7.37 0.63
N THR A 189 -4.11 6.06 0.86
CA THR A 189 -2.91 5.30 1.24
C THR A 189 -1.86 5.30 0.14
N LEU A 190 -2.23 4.98 -1.12
CA LEU A 190 -1.26 4.96 -2.22
C LEU A 190 -0.58 6.32 -2.41
N SER A 191 -1.31 7.42 -2.23
CA SER A 191 -0.79 8.77 -2.42
C SER A 191 0.25 9.19 -1.37
N GLU A 192 0.39 8.47 -0.25
CA GLU A 192 1.44 8.71 0.75
C GLU A 192 2.84 8.31 0.25
N TYR A 193 2.92 7.52 -0.82
CA TYR A 193 4.17 7.07 -1.41
C TYR A 193 4.51 7.81 -2.70
N SER A 194 5.79 7.87 -3.03
CA SER A 194 6.27 8.45 -4.30
C SER A 194 6.35 7.40 -5.41
N LEU A 195 6.67 6.17 -5.06
CA LEU A 195 6.79 5.01 -5.95
C LEU A 195 6.01 3.83 -5.41
N ILE A 196 5.17 3.24 -6.25
CA ILE A 196 4.59 1.92 -6.01
C ILE A 196 5.30 0.90 -6.90
N ILE A 197 5.86 -0.14 -6.28
CA ILE A 197 6.32 -1.36 -6.96
C ILE A 197 5.21 -2.39 -6.80
N TRP A 198 4.44 -2.64 -7.86
CA TRP A 198 3.35 -3.60 -7.86
C TRP A 198 3.83 -4.93 -8.41
N ALA A 199 4.13 -5.86 -7.51
CA ALA A 199 4.73 -7.16 -7.81
C ALA A 199 3.65 -8.23 -7.91
N CYS A 200 3.29 -8.63 -9.14
CA CYS A 200 2.28 -9.67 -9.40
C CYS A 200 2.87 -11.06 -9.58
N GLY A 201 4.20 -11.17 -9.69
CA GLY A 201 4.89 -12.46 -9.81
C GLY A 201 4.46 -13.29 -11.02
N GLU A 202 4.21 -14.58 -10.78
CA GLU A 202 3.69 -15.55 -11.75
C GLU A 202 2.17 -15.74 -11.62
N ASP A 203 1.46 -14.76 -11.07
CA ASP A 203 0.04 -14.92 -10.81
C ASP A 203 -0.79 -14.83 -12.09
N TYR A 204 -1.70 -15.78 -12.24
CA TYR A 204 -2.73 -15.76 -13.26
C TYR A 204 -3.98 -16.45 -12.74
N GLN A 205 -5.14 -16.04 -13.17
CA GLN A 205 -6.35 -16.77 -12.85
C GLN A 205 -6.99 -17.43 -14.07
N SER A 206 -7.37 -18.69 -13.89
CA SER A 206 -8.29 -19.39 -14.80
C SER A 206 -9.74 -19.10 -14.40
N GLY A 207 -10.30 -17.93 -14.77
CA GLY A 207 -11.69 -17.59 -14.45
C GLY A 207 -12.03 -16.10 -14.57
N ASP A 208 -13.29 -15.74 -14.31
CA ASP A 208 -13.88 -14.42 -14.61
C ASP A 208 -13.57 -13.30 -13.56
N THR A 209 -12.53 -13.40 -12.76
CA THR A 209 -12.17 -12.37 -11.77
C THR A 209 -10.73 -11.93 -11.97
N ASP A 210 -10.53 -10.63 -12.20
CA ASP A 210 -9.23 -9.98 -12.20
C ASP A 210 -8.59 -10.19 -10.83
N ILE A 211 -7.36 -10.63 -10.79
CA ILE A 211 -6.65 -10.88 -9.54
C ILE A 211 -5.46 -9.94 -9.32
N THR A 212 -4.86 -9.42 -10.39
CA THR A 212 -3.71 -8.52 -10.30
C THR A 212 -4.11 -7.05 -10.17
N PHE A 213 -5.16 -6.63 -10.84
CA PHE A 213 -5.71 -5.27 -10.76
C PHE A 213 -7.23 -5.33 -10.83
N THR A 214 -7.91 -5.11 -9.73
CA THR A 214 -9.37 -4.95 -9.71
C THR A 214 -9.78 -3.66 -10.45
N ASP A 215 -11.07 -3.46 -10.71
CA ASP A 215 -11.53 -2.19 -11.29
C ASP A 215 -11.27 -1.02 -10.33
N THR A 216 -11.36 -1.24 -9.01
CA THR A 216 -11.02 -0.25 -7.97
C THR A 216 -9.53 0.10 -8.02
N ASP A 217 -8.67 -0.89 -8.18
CA ASP A 217 -7.22 -0.67 -8.27
C ASP A 217 -6.83 0.14 -9.50
N LYS A 218 -7.47 -0.15 -10.64
CA LYS A 218 -7.25 0.62 -11.87
C LYS A 218 -7.62 2.09 -11.71
N GLU A 219 -8.74 2.39 -11.00
CA GLU A 219 -9.15 3.76 -10.68
C GLU A 219 -8.14 4.43 -9.73
N ASN A 220 -7.77 3.75 -8.63
CA ASN A 220 -6.83 4.29 -7.63
C ASN A 220 -5.43 4.52 -8.23
N VAL A 221 -4.94 3.60 -9.07
CA VAL A 221 -3.64 3.74 -9.75
C VAL A 221 -3.67 4.86 -10.78
N ALA A 222 -4.77 5.01 -11.53
CA ALA A 222 -4.93 6.12 -12.47
C ALA A 222 -4.84 7.47 -11.73
N ASP A 223 -5.61 7.64 -10.65
CA ASP A 223 -5.57 8.84 -9.80
C ASP A 223 -4.17 9.08 -9.21
N PHE A 224 -3.48 8.01 -8.78
CA PHE A 224 -2.12 8.09 -8.24
C PHE A 224 -1.10 8.58 -9.27
N LEU A 225 -1.13 8.03 -10.49
CA LEU A 225 -0.25 8.45 -11.58
C LEU A 225 -0.54 9.89 -12.03
N GLU A 226 -1.82 10.24 -12.21
CA GLU A 226 -2.24 11.61 -12.52
C GLU A 226 -1.90 12.61 -11.40
N GLY A 227 -1.80 12.15 -10.16
CA GLY A 227 -1.33 12.90 -9.00
C GLY A 227 0.19 13.06 -8.93
N GLY A 228 0.95 12.58 -9.94
CA GLY A 228 2.41 12.69 -10.02
C GLY A 228 3.16 11.57 -9.31
N GLY A 229 2.48 10.51 -8.88
CA GLY A 229 3.11 9.29 -8.38
C GLY A 229 3.80 8.49 -9.49
N SER A 230 4.69 7.57 -9.13
CA SER A 230 5.41 6.70 -10.04
C SER A 230 5.02 5.24 -9.84
N LEU A 231 4.92 4.46 -10.91
CA LEU A 231 4.55 3.05 -10.85
C LEU A 231 5.59 2.18 -11.54
N TRP A 232 6.00 1.11 -10.86
CA TRP A 232 6.63 -0.04 -11.46
C TRP A 232 5.67 -1.23 -11.36
N ALA A 233 4.93 -1.52 -12.42
CA ALA A 233 4.08 -2.70 -12.49
C ALA A 233 4.86 -3.85 -13.14
N ILE A 234 4.88 -5.02 -12.48
CA ILE A 234 5.72 -6.12 -12.91
C ILE A 234 5.08 -7.48 -12.58
N GLY A 235 4.98 -8.31 -13.60
CA GLY A 235 4.41 -9.66 -13.52
C GLY A 235 4.08 -10.20 -14.90
N GLN A 236 4.02 -11.54 -15.05
CA GLN A 236 3.91 -12.15 -16.37
C GLN A 236 2.49 -12.13 -16.95
N ASP A 237 1.44 -12.21 -16.14
CA ASP A 237 0.05 -12.40 -16.61
C ASP A 237 -0.86 -11.19 -16.37
N ILE A 238 -0.31 -10.02 -16.01
CA ILE A 238 -1.09 -8.80 -15.73
C ILE A 238 -2.07 -8.47 -16.85
N LEU A 239 -1.62 -8.54 -18.12
CA LEU A 239 -2.48 -8.20 -19.26
C LEU A 239 -3.48 -9.32 -19.60
N TYR A 240 -3.14 -10.58 -19.29
CA TYR A 240 -4.04 -11.72 -19.45
C TYR A 240 -5.24 -11.62 -18.49
N ASP A 241 -5.01 -11.18 -17.26
CA ASP A 241 -6.04 -11.01 -16.23
C ASP A 241 -7.08 -9.93 -16.58
N PHE A 242 -6.73 -8.99 -17.46
CA PHE A 242 -7.71 -8.02 -17.97
C PHE A 242 -8.73 -8.64 -18.95
N ASN A 243 -8.60 -9.95 -19.24
CA ASN A 243 -9.53 -10.76 -20.03
C ASN A 243 -9.84 -10.17 -21.43
N THR A 244 -8.84 -9.55 -22.06
CA THR A 244 -9.00 -8.81 -23.32
C THR A 244 -8.50 -9.57 -24.56
N GLY A 245 -7.83 -10.72 -24.41
CA GLY A 245 -7.27 -11.52 -25.51
C GLY A 245 -6.18 -10.80 -26.32
N ASP A 246 -5.57 -11.50 -27.30
CA ASP A 246 -4.56 -10.89 -28.19
C ASP A 246 -5.13 -9.76 -29.03
N GLY A 247 -4.31 -8.74 -29.33
CA GLY A 247 -4.63 -7.71 -30.30
C GLY A 247 -4.39 -6.29 -29.83
N ASP A 248 -4.96 -5.36 -30.62
CA ASP A 248 -4.81 -3.91 -30.40
C ASP A 248 -5.58 -3.44 -29.17
N ARG A 249 -4.96 -2.53 -28.42
CA ARG A 249 -5.55 -1.76 -27.34
C ARG A 249 -5.87 -0.35 -27.82
N THR A 250 -6.87 0.27 -27.21
CA THR A 250 -7.35 1.59 -27.65
C THR A 250 -7.52 2.53 -26.47
N ALA A 251 -7.45 3.83 -26.73
CA ALA A 251 -7.71 4.87 -25.74
C ALA A 251 -9.04 4.64 -25.00
N GLY A 252 -9.03 4.82 -23.69
CA GLY A 252 -10.13 4.55 -22.77
C GLY A 252 -10.00 3.20 -22.05
N SER A 253 -8.99 2.38 -22.37
CA SER A 253 -8.67 1.20 -21.56
C SER A 253 -7.44 1.45 -20.70
N PHE A 254 -7.42 0.89 -19.49
CA PHE A 254 -6.33 1.09 -18.51
C PHE A 254 -4.97 0.68 -19.07
N GLU A 255 -4.89 -0.47 -19.73
CA GLU A 255 -3.65 -0.97 -20.33
C GLU A 255 -3.11 -0.05 -21.45
N TYR A 256 -3.98 0.64 -22.17
CA TYR A 256 -3.55 1.61 -23.20
C TYR A 256 -3.14 2.94 -22.57
N ASP A 257 -4.00 3.50 -21.71
CA ASP A 257 -3.83 4.87 -21.22
C ASP A 257 -2.75 4.95 -20.14
N TYR A 258 -2.67 3.97 -19.23
CA TYR A 258 -1.76 4.00 -18.08
C TYR A 258 -0.59 3.03 -18.19
N LEU A 259 -0.79 1.78 -18.67
CA LEU A 259 0.34 0.87 -18.87
C LEU A 259 1.05 1.06 -20.21
N GLY A 260 0.51 1.88 -21.12
CA GLY A 260 1.16 2.24 -22.37
C GLY A 260 1.16 1.18 -23.46
N VAL A 261 0.32 0.17 -23.36
CA VAL A 261 0.26 -0.97 -24.27
C VAL A 261 -0.67 -0.67 -25.43
N ALA A 262 -0.15 -0.62 -26.67
CA ALA A 262 -0.95 -0.48 -27.88
C ALA A 262 -1.35 -1.83 -28.49
N TYR A 263 -0.58 -2.88 -28.26
CA TYR A 263 -0.82 -4.24 -28.75
C TYR A 263 -0.22 -5.26 -27.78
N VAL A 264 -0.90 -6.38 -27.57
CA VAL A 264 -0.42 -7.51 -26.80
C VAL A 264 -0.60 -8.81 -27.58
N ASP A 265 0.34 -9.72 -27.45
CA ASP A 265 0.29 -11.11 -27.87
C ASP A 265 0.64 -11.98 -26.66
N HIS A 266 -0.38 -12.61 -26.07
CA HIS A 266 -0.25 -13.35 -24.82
C HIS A 266 0.56 -14.64 -25.00
N ASP A 267 1.21 -15.11 -23.95
CA ASP A 267 1.90 -16.40 -23.83
C ASP A 267 2.94 -16.65 -24.94
N ARG A 268 3.59 -15.59 -25.44
CA ARG A 268 4.51 -15.71 -26.60
C ARG A 268 5.96 -15.82 -26.21
N THR A 269 6.31 -15.28 -25.07
CA THR A 269 7.70 -15.06 -24.75
C THR A 269 8.12 -15.94 -23.59
N THR A 270 9.13 -16.76 -23.85
CA THR A 270 9.88 -17.46 -22.81
C THR A 270 11.29 -16.89 -22.84
N PRO A 271 11.52 -15.70 -22.26
CA PRO A 271 12.81 -15.07 -22.37
C PRO A 271 13.87 -15.87 -21.60
N ALA A 272 14.92 -16.28 -22.29
CA ALA A 272 16.13 -16.75 -21.65
C ALA A 272 17.10 -15.59 -21.34
N VAL A 273 16.88 -14.45 -21.98
CA VAL A 273 17.70 -13.26 -21.87
C VAL A 273 16.80 -12.02 -22.01
N LEU A 274 17.00 -11.03 -21.14
CA LEU A 274 16.46 -9.70 -21.27
C LEU A 274 17.54 -8.79 -21.85
N GLN A 275 17.32 -8.35 -23.09
CA GLN A 275 18.26 -7.48 -23.80
C GLN A 275 17.82 -6.03 -23.69
N GLY A 276 18.63 -5.21 -23.05
CA GLY A 276 18.39 -3.76 -22.90
C GLY A 276 18.52 -2.97 -24.20
N VAL A 277 17.88 -1.82 -24.23
CA VAL A 277 17.89 -0.86 -25.33
C VAL A 277 19.03 0.13 -25.15
N ASN A 278 19.78 0.44 -26.23
CA ASN A 278 20.86 1.40 -26.18
C ASN A 278 20.31 2.81 -25.87
N ASP A 279 21.06 3.55 -25.07
CA ASP A 279 20.75 4.91 -24.62
C ASP A 279 19.48 5.03 -23.75
N ASP A 280 18.89 3.90 -23.31
CA ASP A 280 17.79 3.90 -22.36
C ASP A 280 18.31 4.06 -20.92
N PRO A 281 17.69 4.90 -20.06
CA PRO A 281 18.19 5.20 -18.72
C PRO A 281 18.21 3.98 -17.78
N ILE A 282 17.33 2.99 -17.99
CA ILE A 282 17.25 1.79 -17.15
C ILE A 282 18.10 0.65 -17.70
N SER A 283 18.19 0.51 -19.02
CA SER A 283 18.66 -0.73 -19.64
C SER A 283 19.86 -0.59 -20.57
N ASN A 284 20.48 0.60 -20.66
CA ASN A 284 21.57 0.85 -21.59
C ASN A 284 22.79 -0.07 -21.37
N GLY A 285 23.08 -0.92 -22.36
CA GLY A 285 24.21 -1.83 -22.35
C GLY A 285 24.02 -3.06 -21.46
N ILE A 286 22.81 -3.30 -20.97
CA ILE A 286 22.46 -4.39 -20.06
C ILE A 286 22.00 -5.62 -20.83
N GLU A 287 22.37 -6.80 -20.31
CA GLU A 287 21.86 -8.11 -20.72
C GLU A 287 21.73 -8.97 -19.47
N TYR A 288 20.50 -9.37 -19.11
CA TYR A 288 20.23 -10.23 -17.97
C TYR A 288 19.82 -11.63 -18.42
N ASP A 289 20.41 -12.65 -17.80
CA ASP A 289 19.94 -14.02 -17.95
C ASP A 289 18.63 -14.22 -17.18
N ALA A 290 17.60 -14.74 -17.85
CA ALA A 290 16.30 -15.03 -17.26
C ALA A 290 16.03 -16.55 -17.25
N ASP A 291 15.34 -17.03 -16.21
CA ASP A 291 14.89 -18.41 -16.14
C ASP A 291 13.60 -18.58 -16.97
N ALA A 292 13.76 -19.25 -18.10
CA ALA A 292 12.66 -19.52 -19.01
C ALA A 292 11.49 -20.32 -18.40
N LEU A 293 11.68 -20.98 -17.26
CA LEU A 293 10.60 -21.71 -16.57
C LEU A 293 9.77 -20.82 -15.66
N SER A 294 10.34 -19.70 -15.18
CA SER A 294 9.66 -18.71 -14.34
C SER A 294 9.06 -17.56 -15.15
N SER A 295 9.07 -17.63 -16.48
CA SER A 295 8.54 -16.60 -17.37
C SER A 295 7.94 -17.19 -18.64
N ASP A 296 7.35 -18.40 -18.55
CA ASP A 296 6.79 -19.12 -19.68
C ASP A 296 5.45 -18.58 -20.18
N PHE A 297 4.84 -17.62 -19.44
CA PHE A 297 3.62 -16.92 -19.81
C PHE A 297 3.82 -15.41 -20.01
N ALA A 298 5.06 -14.95 -20.16
CA ALA A 298 5.32 -13.53 -20.41
C ALA A 298 4.70 -13.06 -21.73
N ASP A 299 4.13 -11.87 -21.72
CA ASP A 299 3.46 -11.27 -22.86
C ASP A 299 4.44 -10.46 -23.73
N ASP A 300 4.25 -10.52 -25.06
CA ASP A 300 4.87 -9.61 -26.01
C ASP A 300 3.99 -8.36 -26.18
N ILE A 301 4.57 -7.19 -26.01
CA ILE A 301 3.83 -5.93 -26.07
C ILE A 301 4.40 -4.96 -27.11
N ASN A 302 3.55 -4.09 -27.65
CA ASN A 302 4.00 -2.91 -28.40
C ASN A 302 3.57 -1.65 -27.67
N PRO A 303 4.47 -0.69 -27.44
CA PRO A 303 4.15 0.56 -26.79
C PRO A 303 3.26 1.46 -27.65
N ARG A 304 2.39 2.24 -27.01
CA ARG A 304 1.73 3.40 -27.64
C ARG A 304 2.74 4.56 -27.81
N SER A 305 2.31 5.57 -28.57
CA SER A 305 3.12 6.81 -28.70
C SER A 305 3.34 7.46 -27.33
N GLY A 306 4.55 7.91 -27.03
CA GLY A 306 4.96 8.47 -25.74
C GLY A 306 5.55 7.43 -24.78
N PHE A 307 5.58 6.15 -25.16
CA PHE A 307 6.20 5.07 -24.39
C PHE A 307 7.38 4.47 -25.14
N GLU A 308 8.46 4.23 -24.42
CA GLU A 308 9.71 3.72 -24.95
C GLU A 308 9.97 2.30 -24.49
N LYS A 309 10.66 1.52 -25.30
CA LYS A 309 11.09 0.16 -24.96
C LYS A 309 12.23 0.22 -23.96
N VAL A 310 12.22 -0.73 -23.02
CA VAL A 310 13.31 -0.92 -22.05
C VAL A 310 14.04 -2.24 -22.30
N PHE A 311 13.35 -3.37 -22.27
CA PHE A 311 13.91 -4.66 -22.58
C PHE A 311 13.15 -5.35 -23.71
N SER A 312 13.88 -6.18 -24.45
CA SER A 312 13.33 -7.17 -25.37
C SER A 312 13.78 -8.56 -24.96
N SER A 313 12.92 -9.55 -25.21
CA SER A 313 13.26 -10.94 -25.04
C SER A 313 13.74 -11.56 -26.35
N GLY A 314 14.90 -12.21 -26.35
CA GLY A 314 15.40 -12.96 -27.50
C GLY A 314 16.43 -12.22 -28.38
N ALA A 315 16.72 -12.78 -29.55
CA ALA A 315 17.75 -12.27 -30.46
C ALA A 315 17.38 -10.92 -31.07
N PRO A 316 18.36 -10.11 -31.51
CA PRO A 316 18.16 -8.71 -31.95
C PRO A 316 17.17 -8.50 -33.10
N ASP A 317 16.73 -9.56 -33.75
CA ASP A 317 15.81 -9.53 -34.89
C ASP A 317 14.37 -9.99 -34.50
N ASP A 318 14.15 -10.46 -33.26
CA ASP A 318 12.82 -10.80 -32.73
C ASP A 318 12.31 -9.62 -31.89
N TYR A 319 11.20 -9.05 -32.32
CA TYR A 319 10.62 -7.80 -31.79
C TYR A 319 9.82 -8.02 -30.50
N ASN A 320 10.16 -9.04 -29.70
CA ASN A 320 9.45 -9.35 -28.48
C ASN A 320 9.85 -8.35 -27.41
N ILE A 321 8.98 -7.36 -27.18
CA ILE A 321 9.18 -6.34 -26.16
C ILE A 321 8.54 -6.85 -24.88
N SER A 322 9.34 -6.98 -23.83
CA SER A 322 8.91 -7.44 -22.52
C SER A 322 8.79 -6.32 -21.49
N SER A 323 9.20 -5.10 -21.85
CA SER A 323 9.01 -3.96 -20.94
C SER A 323 9.06 -2.61 -21.65
N ILE A 324 8.32 -1.66 -21.09
CA ILE A 324 8.19 -0.29 -21.58
C ILE A 324 8.17 0.71 -20.43
N ARG A 325 8.50 1.96 -20.71
CA ARG A 325 8.47 3.06 -19.77
C ARG A 325 7.95 4.35 -20.40
N THR A 326 7.53 5.29 -19.56
CA THR A 326 7.28 6.69 -19.93
C THR A 326 7.62 7.65 -18.80
N GLU A 327 7.87 8.91 -19.15
CA GLU A 327 8.04 10.04 -18.24
C GLU A 327 7.31 11.31 -18.76
N ASP A 328 6.44 11.16 -19.78
CA ASP A 328 5.81 12.31 -20.43
C ASP A 328 4.70 12.93 -19.57
N GLU A 329 3.73 12.13 -19.13
CA GLU A 329 2.58 12.58 -18.31
C GLU A 329 2.72 12.16 -16.84
N PHE A 330 3.33 11.00 -16.61
CA PHE A 330 3.65 10.39 -15.33
C PHE A 330 4.87 9.49 -15.51
N LYS A 331 5.42 8.96 -14.42
CA LYS A 331 6.53 8.00 -14.51
C LYS A 331 6.01 6.56 -14.35
N LEU A 332 6.28 5.76 -15.36
CA LEU A 332 5.94 4.33 -15.37
C LEU A 332 7.14 3.50 -15.85
N PHE A 333 7.32 2.35 -15.21
CA PHE A 333 8.05 1.21 -15.74
C PHE A 333 7.15 -0.02 -15.68
N PHE A 334 6.83 -0.61 -16.82
CA PHE A 334 5.97 -1.79 -16.92
C PHE A 334 6.74 -2.96 -17.50
N MET A 335 6.71 -4.12 -16.82
CA MET A 335 7.36 -5.36 -17.24
C MET A 335 6.36 -6.50 -17.27
N THR A 336 6.39 -7.28 -18.36
CA THR A 336 5.61 -8.52 -18.52
C THR A 336 6.42 -9.78 -18.16
N VAL A 337 7.60 -9.60 -17.59
CA VAL A 337 8.49 -10.66 -17.11
C VAL A 337 8.69 -10.47 -15.62
N ASP A 338 8.45 -11.51 -14.83
CA ASP A 338 8.63 -11.41 -13.38
C ASP A 338 10.09 -11.16 -12.98
N PHE A 339 10.27 -10.32 -11.95
CA PHE A 339 11.57 -9.93 -11.42
C PHE A 339 12.38 -11.11 -10.89
N SER A 340 11.71 -12.10 -10.28
CA SER A 340 12.35 -13.30 -9.75
C SER A 340 12.96 -14.18 -10.84
N SER A 341 12.48 -14.04 -12.10
CA SER A 341 13.01 -14.78 -13.25
C SER A 341 14.44 -14.39 -13.63
N ILE A 342 14.88 -13.17 -13.28
CA ILE A 342 16.28 -12.76 -13.44
C ILE A 342 17.15 -13.61 -12.52
N THR A 343 18.07 -14.40 -13.10
CA THR A 343 18.73 -15.48 -12.37
C THR A 343 19.78 -15.02 -11.37
N SER A 344 20.47 -13.92 -11.67
CA SER A 344 21.52 -13.34 -10.83
C SER A 344 20.93 -12.38 -9.80
N SER A 345 21.33 -12.48 -8.54
CA SER A 345 21.00 -11.47 -7.52
C SER A 345 21.63 -10.13 -7.83
N ASP A 346 22.88 -10.12 -8.31
CA ASP A 346 23.58 -8.89 -8.63
C ASP A 346 22.88 -8.14 -9.78
N ASP A 347 22.32 -8.87 -10.77
CA ASP A 347 21.54 -8.30 -11.88
C ASP A 347 20.19 -7.74 -11.40
N ARG A 348 19.54 -8.41 -10.44
CA ARG A 348 18.32 -7.89 -9.80
C ARG A 348 18.60 -6.63 -9.00
N ASP A 349 19.68 -6.60 -8.25
CA ASP A 349 20.09 -5.44 -7.47
C ASP A 349 20.42 -4.25 -8.40
N GLU A 350 21.11 -4.49 -9.52
CA GLU A 350 21.38 -3.47 -10.54
C GLU A 350 20.09 -2.93 -11.18
N LEU A 351 19.16 -3.81 -11.56
CA LEU A 351 17.86 -3.39 -12.12
C LEU A 351 17.05 -2.60 -11.11
N MET A 352 17.01 -3.02 -9.85
CA MET A 352 16.31 -2.31 -8.77
C MET A 352 16.85 -0.90 -8.62
N GLU A 353 18.18 -0.74 -8.54
CA GLU A 353 18.81 0.59 -8.40
C GLU A 353 18.49 1.50 -9.58
N LEU A 354 18.66 1.02 -10.81
CA LEU A 354 18.38 1.79 -12.03
C LEU A 354 16.89 2.15 -12.18
N ALA A 355 15.98 1.23 -11.87
CA ALA A 355 14.55 1.47 -11.96
C ALA A 355 14.07 2.47 -10.90
N VAL A 356 14.55 2.33 -9.65
CA VAL A 356 14.21 3.25 -8.56
C VAL A 356 14.80 4.65 -8.82
N GLU A 357 16.06 4.76 -9.26
CA GLU A 357 16.67 6.04 -9.64
C GLU A 357 15.89 6.73 -10.77
N TYR A 358 15.39 5.97 -11.74
CA TYR A 358 14.58 6.51 -12.83
C TYR A 358 13.20 6.98 -12.36
N LEU A 359 12.54 6.18 -11.50
CA LEU A 359 11.15 6.40 -11.07
C LEU A 359 11.04 7.44 -9.95
N ILE A 360 12.00 7.49 -9.02
CA ILE A 360 12.03 8.46 -7.93
C ILE A 360 12.91 9.64 -8.36
N GLU A 361 12.27 10.72 -8.76
CA GLU A 361 12.97 12.00 -8.95
C GLU A 361 13.11 12.66 -7.57
N GLN A 362 14.35 12.83 -7.12
CA GLN A 362 14.62 13.53 -5.87
C GLN A 362 14.69 15.04 -6.12
N LEU A 363 13.53 15.70 -6.12
CA LEU A 363 13.44 17.15 -6.15
C LEU A 363 13.51 17.70 -4.71
N GLU A 364 14.13 18.86 -4.53
CA GLU A 364 14.14 19.54 -3.22
C GLU A 364 12.78 20.21 -2.93
N ASN A 365 12.21 20.84 -3.97
CA ASN A 365 11.00 21.63 -3.86
C ASN A 365 9.99 21.18 -4.93
N ASP A 366 9.01 20.41 -4.56
CA ASP A 366 7.92 19.95 -5.43
C ASP A 366 6.64 19.85 -4.62
N VAL A 367 5.60 20.59 -4.99
CA VAL A 367 4.25 20.38 -4.47
C VAL A 367 3.32 19.95 -5.58
N SER A 368 2.45 19.01 -5.30
CA SER A 368 1.48 18.50 -6.28
C SER A 368 0.05 18.67 -5.76
N LEU A 369 -0.87 18.78 -6.70
CA LEU A 369 -2.30 18.67 -6.44
C LEU A 369 -2.75 17.28 -6.90
N SER A 370 -2.92 16.36 -5.93
CA SER A 370 -3.12 14.95 -6.24
C SER A 370 -4.50 14.68 -6.83
N ARG A 371 -5.59 15.15 -6.19
CA ARG A 371 -6.96 14.98 -6.74
C ARG A 371 -7.99 15.90 -6.11
N PHE A 372 -9.18 15.97 -6.75
CA PHE A 372 -10.41 16.44 -6.11
C PHE A 372 -11.06 15.29 -5.32
N ASN A 373 -11.26 15.50 -4.02
CA ASN A 373 -11.99 14.55 -3.17
C ASN A 373 -13.51 14.76 -3.33
N THR A 374 -13.95 16.03 -3.39
CA THR A 374 -15.32 16.44 -3.68
C THR A 374 -15.33 17.87 -4.25
N PRO A 375 -16.19 18.20 -5.24
CA PRO A 375 -16.95 17.25 -6.06
C PRO A 375 -16.04 16.45 -7.02
N LYS A 376 -16.57 15.39 -7.60
CA LYS A 376 -15.87 14.60 -8.63
C LYS A 376 -16.14 15.15 -10.02
N GLU A 377 -15.29 14.80 -11.01
CA GLU A 377 -15.50 15.10 -12.42
C GLU A 377 -16.88 14.61 -12.89
N GLY A 378 -17.64 15.50 -13.55
CA GLY A 378 -18.97 15.20 -14.08
C GLY A 378 -20.08 15.06 -13.02
N GLU A 379 -19.81 15.28 -11.75
CA GLU A 379 -20.80 15.22 -10.68
C GLU A 379 -21.88 16.30 -10.87
N THR A 380 -23.12 16.02 -10.46
CA THR A 380 -24.20 16.99 -10.42
C THR A 380 -24.33 17.53 -9.00
N VAL A 381 -24.16 18.85 -8.85
CA VAL A 381 -24.28 19.58 -7.59
C VAL A 381 -25.64 20.34 -7.54
N GLU A 382 -26.18 20.54 -6.34
CA GLU A 382 -27.51 21.15 -6.19
C GLU A 382 -27.43 22.69 -6.21
N PRO A 383 -28.18 23.40 -7.08
CA PRO A 383 -28.25 24.86 -7.07
C PRO A 383 -28.76 25.41 -5.74
N ASP A 384 -28.38 26.67 -5.40
CA ASP A 384 -28.76 27.37 -4.16
C ASP A 384 -28.36 26.60 -2.87
N THR A 385 -27.25 25.83 -2.95
CA THR A 385 -26.66 25.13 -1.80
C THR A 385 -25.19 25.51 -1.63
N GLU A 386 -24.66 25.23 -0.43
CA GLU A 386 -23.22 25.28 -0.14
C GLU A 386 -22.58 23.93 -0.49
N GLN A 387 -21.52 23.98 -1.30
CA GLN A 387 -20.70 22.83 -1.66
C GLN A 387 -19.30 23.02 -1.08
N ILE A 388 -18.75 21.96 -0.49
CA ILE A 388 -17.33 21.94 -0.12
C ILE A 388 -16.54 21.43 -1.35
N VAL A 389 -15.54 22.20 -1.76
CA VAL A 389 -14.52 21.77 -2.70
C VAL A 389 -13.33 21.32 -1.87
N ASN A 390 -13.09 20.01 -1.81
CA ASN A 390 -12.00 19.39 -1.06
C ASN A 390 -10.98 18.80 -2.04
N VAL A 391 -9.72 19.14 -1.86
CA VAL A 391 -8.59 18.67 -2.68
C VAL A 391 -7.47 18.14 -1.79
N THR A 392 -6.69 17.22 -2.31
CA THR A 392 -5.46 16.74 -1.68
C THR A 392 -4.26 17.43 -2.28
N VAL A 393 -3.48 18.12 -1.45
CA VAL A 393 -2.21 18.76 -1.80
C VAL A 393 -1.08 18.03 -1.09
N ARG A 394 0.03 17.74 -1.80
CA ARG A 394 1.15 16.99 -1.26
C ARG A 394 2.48 17.70 -1.52
N ASN A 395 3.37 17.67 -0.55
CA ASN A 395 4.78 17.98 -0.74
C ASN A 395 5.52 16.70 -1.19
N ARG A 396 5.92 16.64 -2.45
CA ARG A 396 6.70 15.53 -3.02
C ARG A 396 8.21 15.81 -3.01
N GLY A 397 8.58 17.00 -2.55
CA GLY A 397 9.97 17.41 -2.38
C GLY A 397 10.59 16.83 -1.11
N THR A 398 11.92 16.90 -1.03
CA THR A 398 12.72 16.47 0.12
C THR A 398 12.89 17.56 1.18
N GLU A 399 12.41 18.78 0.92
CA GLU A 399 12.49 19.93 1.83
C GLU A 399 11.09 20.35 2.31
N ASP A 400 10.98 20.75 3.59
CA ASP A 400 9.72 21.24 4.18
C ASP A 400 9.22 22.49 3.47
N GLN A 401 7.93 22.54 3.14
CA GLN A 401 7.28 23.67 2.49
C GLN A 401 6.43 24.45 3.51
N ASN A 402 7.01 25.52 4.08
CA ASN A 402 6.37 26.31 5.13
C ASN A 402 5.27 27.28 4.62
N SER A 403 5.08 27.39 3.32
CA SER A 403 4.14 28.33 2.72
C SER A 403 3.71 27.86 1.33
N VAL A 404 2.82 26.89 1.29
CA VAL A 404 2.16 26.44 0.07
C VAL A 404 0.89 27.26 -0.12
N GLN A 405 0.80 28.06 -1.17
CA GLN A 405 -0.41 28.82 -1.48
C GLN A 405 -1.33 27.94 -2.33
N VAL A 406 -2.53 27.67 -1.83
CA VAL A 406 -3.55 26.91 -2.57
C VAL A 406 -4.65 27.86 -2.98
N SER A 407 -4.96 27.93 -4.27
CA SER A 407 -5.96 28.85 -4.84
C SER A 407 -7.03 28.09 -5.61
N LEU A 408 -8.29 28.49 -5.40
CA LEU A 408 -9.48 28.00 -6.09
C LEU A 408 -9.99 29.05 -7.08
N GLU A 409 -10.33 28.62 -8.28
CA GLU A 409 -11.13 29.38 -9.23
C GLU A 409 -12.28 28.54 -9.76
N ILE A 410 -13.52 29.04 -9.69
CA ILE A 410 -14.71 28.41 -10.26
C ILE A 410 -15.29 29.36 -11.30
N ARG A 411 -15.53 28.84 -12.50
CA ARG A 411 -16.12 29.59 -13.63
C ARG A 411 -17.35 28.86 -14.14
N CYS A 412 -18.43 29.60 -14.34
CA CYS A 412 -19.55 29.09 -15.13
C CYS A 412 -19.20 29.18 -16.62
N LEU A 413 -19.34 28.11 -17.37
CA LEU A 413 -19.05 28.10 -18.82
C LEU A 413 -20.15 28.78 -19.64
N ASN A 414 -21.34 28.94 -19.09
CA ASN A 414 -22.52 29.46 -19.77
C ASN A 414 -22.79 30.95 -19.51
N ASN A 415 -22.12 31.56 -18.50
CA ASN A 415 -22.31 32.98 -18.15
C ASN A 415 -20.98 33.62 -17.65
N THR A 416 -21.05 34.75 -16.97
CA THR A 416 -19.89 35.49 -16.48
C THR A 416 -19.58 35.25 -15.00
N TYR A 417 -20.21 34.27 -14.37
CA TYR A 417 -19.97 33.95 -12.96
C TYR A 417 -18.53 33.46 -12.75
N ARG A 418 -17.94 33.95 -11.68
CA ARG A 418 -16.62 33.54 -11.21
C ARG A 418 -16.57 33.64 -9.69
N HIS A 419 -16.12 32.58 -9.07
CA HIS A 419 -15.79 32.51 -7.65
C HIS A 419 -14.30 32.25 -7.50
N THR A 420 -13.65 32.85 -6.51
CA THR A 420 -12.23 32.62 -6.21
C THR A 420 -12.02 32.64 -4.71
N ASP A 421 -11.21 31.73 -4.22
CA ASP A 421 -10.75 31.66 -2.84
C ASP A 421 -9.29 31.25 -2.76
N SER A 422 -8.62 31.38 -1.63
CA SER A 422 -7.26 30.92 -1.44
C SER A 422 -6.91 30.76 0.03
N THR A 423 -6.04 29.80 0.32
CA THR A 423 -5.48 29.56 1.64
C THR A 423 -3.98 29.30 1.55
N THR A 424 -3.31 29.25 2.70
CA THR A 424 -1.88 28.91 2.78
C THR A 424 -1.72 27.83 3.84
N ILE A 425 -1.03 26.76 3.50
CA ILE A 425 -0.72 25.65 4.39
C ILE A 425 0.79 25.46 4.51
N SER A 426 1.22 24.65 5.46
CA SER A 426 2.60 24.14 5.54
C SER A 426 2.54 22.60 5.42
N LEU A 427 3.53 22.03 4.75
CA LEU A 427 3.68 20.61 4.54
C LEU A 427 5.12 20.20 4.81
N ASP A 428 5.34 19.27 5.70
CA ASP A 428 6.66 18.65 5.87
C ASP A 428 7.03 17.84 4.60
N ALA A 429 8.28 17.49 4.45
CA ALA A 429 8.73 16.67 3.31
C ALA A 429 7.95 15.35 3.25
N GLY A 430 7.34 15.04 2.10
CA GLY A 430 6.48 13.87 1.90
C GLY A 430 5.05 13.98 2.45
N GLU A 431 4.73 15.03 3.22
CA GLU A 431 3.40 15.20 3.84
C GLU A 431 2.33 15.58 2.83
N GLY A 432 1.10 15.07 3.02
CA GLY A 432 -0.11 15.46 2.32
C GLY A 432 -1.15 16.09 3.25
N ALA A 433 -1.97 17.00 2.73
CA ALA A 433 -3.06 17.62 3.47
C ALA A 433 -4.31 17.82 2.64
N PHE A 434 -5.48 17.70 3.27
CA PHE A 434 -6.75 18.10 2.68
C PHE A 434 -6.92 19.60 2.79
N VAL A 435 -7.30 20.22 1.68
CA VAL A 435 -7.63 21.65 1.61
C VAL A 435 -9.08 21.80 1.20
N GLU A 436 -9.84 22.54 1.98
CA GLU A 436 -11.27 22.74 1.78
C GLU A 436 -11.59 24.21 1.48
N PHE A 437 -12.47 24.40 0.51
CA PHE A 437 -13.05 25.70 0.15
C PHE A 437 -14.57 25.62 0.15
N GLU A 438 -15.22 26.66 0.67
CA GLU A 438 -16.68 26.78 0.63
C GLU A 438 -17.11 27.45 -0.69
N TRP A 439 -18.05 26.84 -1.38
CA TRP A 439 -18.63 27.37 -2.62
C TRP A 439 -20.15 27.46 -2.52
N ASP A 440 -20.67 28.70 -2.47
CA ASP A 440 -22.10 28.94 -2.62
C ASP A 440 -22.50 28.82 -4.09
N ILE A 441 -23.18 27.73 -4.44
CA ILE A 441 -23.63 27.45 -5.81
C ILE A 441 -24.77 28.43 -6.15
N PRO A 442 -24.69 29.18 -7.27
CA PRO A 442 -25.79 30.05 -7.71
C PRO A 442 -27.10 29.30 -7.94
N ASP A 443 -28.22 30.01 -7.80
CA ASP A 443 -29.60 29.50 -8.10
C ASP A 443 -29.84 29.45 -9.62
N ASP A 444 -28.99 28.73 -10.33
CA ASP A 444 -29.02 28.54 -11.77
C ASP A 444 -29.08 27.03 -12.06
N GLU A 445 -30.11 26.54 -12.75
CA GLU A 445 -30.27 25.15 -13.20
C GLU A 445 -29.71 24.97 -14.61
N ASP A 446 -29.23 23.77 -14.95
CA ASP A 446 -28.69 23.38 -16.25
C ASP A 446 -27.42 24.17 -16.66
N TYR A 447 -26.55 24.50 -15.71
CA TYR A 447 -25.25 25.13 -15.97
C TYR A 447 -24.09 24.14 -15.75
N GLU A 448 -23.00 24.41 -16.47
CA GLU A 448 -21.73 23.71 -16.33
C GLU A 448 -20.69 24.66 -15.69
N TYR A 449 -20.02 24.17 -14.67
CA TYR A 449 -18.99 24.89 -13.95
C TYR A 449 -17.66 24.19 -14.09
N GLU A 450 -16.62 24.94 -14.39
CA GLU A 450 -15.22 24.54 -14.35
C GLU A 450 -14.66 24.93 -12.99
N ILE A 451 -14.12 23.96 -12.25
CA ILE A 451 -13.44 24.14 -10.97
C ILE A 451 -11.96 23.87 -11.17
N LYS A 452 -11.14 24.87 -10.95
CA LYS A 452 -9.69 24.80 -11.03
C LYS A 452 -9.09 25.05 -9.67
N VAL A 453 -8.14 24.23 -9.25
CA VAL A 453 -7.30 24.46 -8.05
C VAL A 453 -5.84 24.42 -8.47
N GLU A 454 -5.04 25.28 -7.85
CA GLU A 454 -3.60 25.39 -8.09
C GLU A 454 -2.88 25.53 -6.75
N ALA A 455 -1.79 24.75 -6.56
CA ALA A 455 -0.90 24.83 -5.41
C ALA A 455 0.45 25.42 -5.86
N GLU A 456 0.94 26.45 -5.18
CA GLU A 456 2.16 27.17 -5.57
C GLU A 456 3.14 27.30 -4.40
N ILE A 457 4.42 27.03 -4.69
CA ILE A 457 5.56 27.37 -3.82
C ILE A 457 6.60 28.18 -4.59
N THR A 458 7.53 28.79 -3.85
CA THR A 458 8.67 29.46 -4.49
C THR A 458 9.70 28.43 -4.89
N ASN A 459 10.16 28.45 -6.14
CA ASN A 459 11.13 27.54 -6.74
C ASN A 459 10.64 26.09 -6.86
N ASP A 460 9.39 25.90 -7.15
CA ASP A 460 8.89 24.59 -7.54
C ASP A 460 9.66 24.05 -8.75
N GLU A 461 10.18 22.84 -8.64
CA GLU A 461 11.02 22.20 -9.65
C GLU A 461 10.19 21.43 -10.67
N LYS A 462 8.87 21.19 -10.36
CA LYS A 462 7.94 20.44 -11.22
C LYS A 462 6.53 21.07 -11.22
N ASN A 463 6.36 22.12 -12.03
CA ASN A 463 5.13 22.92 -12.02
C ASN A 463 3.95 22.32 -12.82
N ASP A 464 4.11 21.21 -13.48
CA ASP A 464 3.08 20.54 -14.31
C ASP A 464 2.11 19.67 -13.48
N ASN A 465 2.46 19.36 -12.23
CA ASN A 465 1.62 18.62 -11.28
C ASN A 465 0.89 19.51 -10.25
N ASN A 466 1.06 20.84 -10.34
CA ASN A 466 0.57 21.82 -9.35
C ASN A 466 -0.89 22.23 -9.55
N GLU A 467 -1.51 21.85 -10.65
CA GLU A 467 -2.83 22.31 -11.07
C GLU A 467 -3.72 21.12 -11.45
N LYS A 468 -4.97 21.16 -10.98
CA LYS A 468 -6.02 20.26 -11.48
C LYS A 468 -7.31 21.03 -11.72
N GLN A 469 -8.09 20.52 -12.66
CA GLN A 469 -9.35 21.09 -13.10
C GLN A 469 -10.38 19.98 -13.31
N ILE A 470 -11.61 20.23 -12.88
CA ILE A 470 -12.76 19.37 -13.13
C ILE A 470 -13.95 20.17 -13.65
N ALA A 471 -14.90 19.51 -14.28
CA ALA A 471 -16.20 20.07 -14.65
C ALA A 471 -17.33 19.42 -13.83
N VAL A 472 -18.27 20.24 -13.36
CA VAL A 472 -19.50 19.80 -12.66
C VAL A 472 -20.72 20.46 -13.25
N ASN A 473 -21.89 19.84 -13.06
CA ASN A 473 -23.16 20.33 -13.58
C ASN A 473 -24.14 20.67 -12.45
N THR A 474 -25.04 21.62 -12.68
CA THR A 474 -26.19 21.88 -11.80
C THR A 474 -27.49 21.35 -12.39
#